data_5e7845007341321f209c22c4ad2a6354
#
_entry.id   5e7845007341321f209c22c4ad2a6354
#
_cell.length_a   1.000
_cell.length_b   1.000
_cell.length_c   1.000
_cell.angle_alpha   90.00
_cell.angle_beta   90.00
_cell.angle_gamma   90.00
#
_symmetry.space_group_name_H-M   'P 1'
#
loop_
_entity.id
_entity.type
_entity.pdbx_description
1 polymer ?
#
loop_
_entity_poly.entity_id
_entity_poly.type
_entity_poly.pdbx_seq_one_letter_code
_entity_poly.pdbx_strand_id
1 'polypeptide(L)'
;MYFAIEGVIGVGKTTLARLLQSSLNAELLLEIFEENPFLSDFYSDRQRYAFQTQIFFLLSRYHQQREGMRDALQESSTLISDYTFQKDRLFAEVNLEGDELEMYFRVHEALAEKITTPDLIVYLQADTDVLMQRIAQRDRPYERQMEVDYINTLNQTYEEHFARNAAGNVLTINTNELDYVRHPKDLESVQQRIRQALKLAPFQESLPIDY
;
A
#
# COMPACT_ATOMS: atom_id res chain seq x y z
N MET A 1 -1.75 4.06 -17.54
CA MET A 1 -1.46 4.84 -16.31
C MET A 1 -1.45 3.92 -15.12
N TYR A 2 -0.43 4.00 -14.29
CA TYR A 2 -0.31 3.17 -13.09
C TYR A 2 -0.06 4.04 -11.86
N PHE A 3 -0.88 3.92 -10.81
CA PHE A 3 -0.58 4.54 -9.54
C PHE A 3 -0.75 3.55 -8.38
N ALA A 4 0.04 3.75 -7.33
CA ALA A 4 0.06 2.90 -6.16
C ALA A 4 -0.42 3.67 -4.93
N ILE A 5 -1.16 3.00 -4.05
CA ILE A 5 -1.56 3.53 -2.74
C ILE A 5 -0.66 2.89 -1.69
N GLU A 6 0.07 3.71 -0.97
CA GLU A 6 1.02 3.29 0.06
C GLU A 6 0.68 3.82 1.44
N GLY A 7 1.26 3.18 2.44
CA GLY A 7 1.13 3.54 3.86
C GLY A 7 1.13 2.33 4.79
N VAL A 8 1.15 2.60 6.07
CA VAL A 8 1.29 1.58 7.12
C VAL A 8 0.08 0.64 7.19
N ILE A 9 0.24 -0.48 7.88
CA ILE A 9 -0.85 -1.40 8.22
C ILE A 9 -1.98 -0.64 8.91
N GLY A 10 -3.22 -0.87 8.47
CA GLY A 10 -4.40 -0.20 9.07
C GLY A 10 -4.79 1.15 8.44
N VAL A 11 -3.95 1.78 7.60
CA VAL A 11 -4.22 3.13 7.08
C VAL A 11 -5.39 3.19 6.06
N GLY A 12 -5.82 2.06 5.47
CA GLY A 12 -6.99 2.00 4.59
C GLY A 12 -6.69 1.90 3.08
N LYS A 13 -5.48 1.50 2.68
CA LYS A 13 -5.04 1.37 1.27
C LYS A 13 -6.00 0.60 0.38
N THR A 14 -6.26 -0.66 0.74
CA THR A 14 -7.12 -1.56 -0.05
C THR A 14 -8.55 -1.03 -0.16
N THR A 15 -9.06 -0.43 0.92
CA THR A 15 -10.39 0.20 0.93
C THR A 15 -10.45 1.35 -0.07
N LEU A 16 -9.46 2.25 -0.02
CA LEU A 16 -9.40 3.37 -0.96
C LEU A 16 -9.25 2.90 -2.41
N ALA A 17 -8.37 1.91 -2.67
CA ALA A 17 -8.21 1.33 -4.00
C ALA A 17 -9.54 0.84 -4.60
N ARG A 18 -10.32 0.09 -3.81
CA ARG A 18 -11.63 -0.42 -4.23
C ARG A 18 -12.65 0.69 -4.47
N LEU A 19 -12.67 1.74 -3.63
CA LEU A 19 -13.58 2.86 -3.81
C LEU A 19 -13.25 3.72 -5.05
N LEU A 20 -11.98 3.78 -5.43
CA LEU A 20 -11.54 4.53 -6.62
C LEU A 20 -11.73 3.74 -7.93
N GLN A 21 -11.87 2.43 -7.88
CA GLN A 21 -11.90 1.54 -9.03
C GLN A 21 -12.90 2.01 -10.10
N SER A 22 -14.16 2.15 -9.71
CA SER A 22 -15.24 2.51 -10.66
C SER A 22 -15.08 3.91 -11.22
N SER A 23 -14.71 4.88 -10.38
CA SER A 23 -14.60 6.30 -10.76
C SER A 23 -13.42 6.60 -11.69
N LEU A 24 -12.42 5.72 -11.71
CA LEU A 24 -11.23 5.82 -12.56
C LEU A 24 -11.22 4.78 -13.68
N ASN A 25 -12.24 3.92 -13.74
CA ASN A 25 -12.32 2.77 -14.67
C ASN A 25 -11.00 2.01 -14.67
N ALA A 26 -10.57 1.60 -13.46
CA ALA A 26 -9.26 1.01 -13.23
C ALA A 26 -9.34 -0.48 -12.91
N GLU A 27 -8.31 -1.22 -13.31
CA GLU A 27 -8.01 -2.54 -12.77
C GLU A 27 -7.30 -2.41 -11.41
N LEU A 28 -7.47 -3.42 -10.56
CA LEU A 28 -6.86 -3.48 -9.24
C LEU A 28 -5.79 -4.56 -9.18
N LEU A 29 -4.62 -4.19 -8.66
CA LEU A 29 -3.58 -5.12 -8.25
C LEU A 29 -3.47 -5.06 -6.72
N LEU A 30 -4.20 -5.95 -6.03
CA LEU A 30 -4.27 -5.98 -4.58
C LEU A 30 -3.29 -7.00 -4.01
N GLU A 31 -2.71 -6.66 -2.86
CA GLU A 31 -1.79 -7.54 -2.14
C GLU A 31 -2.49 -8.82 -1.67
N ILE A 32 -1.91 -9.97 -1.98
CA ILE A 32 -2.37 -11.29 -1.53
C ILE A 32 -1.49 -11.71 -0.35
N PHE A 33 -1.78 -11.16 0.84
CA PHE A 33 -1.00 -11.42 2.05
C PHE A 33 -1.35 -12.75 2.71
N GLU A 34 -2.56 -13.28 2.49
CA GLU A 34 -3.05 -14.53 3.08
C GLU A 34 -2.30 -15.76 2.59
N GLU A 35 -1.64 -15.68 1.47
CA GLU A 35 -0.83 -16.79 0.92
C GLU A 35 0.49 -16.99 1.66
N ASN A 36 0.90 -16.04 2.51
CA ASN A 36 2.15 -16.19 3.25
C ASN A 36 1.97 -17.17 4.41
N PRO A 37 2.58 -18.37 4.33
CA PRO A 37 2.41 -19.41 5.34
C PRO A 37 3.07 -19.06 6.68
N PHE A 38 3.98 -18.09 6.71
CA PHE A 38 4.73 -17.65 7.89
C PHE A 38 4.06 -16.48 8.61
N LEU A 39 3.00 -15.89 8.06
CA LEU A 39 2.44 -14.63 8.57
C LEU A 39 1.92 -14.74 10.00
N SER A 40 1.23 -15.82 10.33
CA SER A 40 0.72 -16.06 11.68
C SER A 40 1.87 -16.25 12.69
N ASP A 41 2.87 -17.06 12.30
CA ASP A 41 4.03 -17.34 13.13
C ASP A 41 4.90 -16.10 13.33
N PHE A 42 5.03 -15.27 12.30
CA PHE A 42 5.74 -13.99 12.36
C PHE A 42 5.15 -13.06 13.43
N TYR A 43 3.84 -12.91 13.51
CA TYR A 43 3.24 -12.06 14.56
C TYR A 43 3.33 -12.65 15.96
N SER A 44 3.54 -13.97 16.10
CA SER A 44 3.77 -14.62 17.40
C SER A 44 5.23 -14.62 17.84
N ASP A 45 6.18 -14.72 16.89
CA ASP A 45 7.62 -14.72 17.12
C ASP A 45 8.35 -14.09 15.93
N ARG A 46 8.39 -12.74 15.92
CA ARG A 46 8.96 -11.96 14.81
C ARG A 46 10.43 -12.27 14.59
N GLN A 47 11.23 -12.35 15.64
CA GLN A 47 12.66 -12.58 15.51
C GLN A 47 12.97 -13.89 14.77
N ARG A 48 12.20 -14.93 15.04
CA ARG A 48 12.41 -16.26 14.44
C ARG A 48 11.93 -16.35 12.99
N TYR A 49 10.82 -15.69 12.66
CA TYR A 49 10.15 -15.87 11.38
C TYR A 49 10.28 -14.67 10.43
N ALA A 50 10.99 -13.59 10.84
CA ALA A 50 11.09 -12.37 10.03
C ALA A 50 11.67 -12.63 8.64
N PHE A 51 12.82 -13.29 8.56
CA PHE A 51 13.51 -13.48 7.28
C PHE A 51 12.68 -14.29 6.28
N GLN A 52 12.12 -15.43 6.70
CA GLN A 52 11.27 -16.27 5.86
C GLN A 52 10.03 -15.51 5.39
N THR A 53 9.41 -14.75 6.28
CA THR A 53 8.22 -13.95 5.98
C THR A 53 8.53 -12.87 4.96
N GLN A 54 9.63 -12.12 5.14
CA GLN A 54 10.02 -11.05 4.24
C GLN A 54 10.43 -11.58 2.86
N ILE A 55 11.20 -12.66 2.79
CA ILE A 55 11.58 -13.29 1.52
C ILE A 55 10.34 -13.81 0.77
N PHE A 56 9.39 -14.43 1.46
CA PHE A 56 8.16 -14.89 0.83
C PHE A 56 7.38 -13.72 0.23
N PHE A 57 7.19 -12.65 0.99
CA PHE A 57 6.49 -11.46 0.48
C PHE A 57 7.20 -10.85 -0.71
N LEU A 58 8.51 -10.70 -0.66
CA LEU A 58 9.32 -10.16 -1.77
C LEU A 58 9.09 -10.95 -3.06
N LEU A 59 9.19 -12.27 -3.00
CA LEU A 59 9.02 -13.13 -4.16
C LEU A 59 7.57 -13.14 -4.67
N SER A 60 6.60 -13.22 -3.77
CA SER A 60 5.17 -13.19 -4.11
C SER A 60 4.80 -11.89 -4.82
N ARG A 61 5.18 -10.73 -4.25
CA ARG A 61 4.90 -9.42 -4.88
C ARG A 61 5.66 -9.23 -6.19
N TYR A 62 6.89 -9.73 -6.30
CA TYR A 62 7.63 -9.70 -7.55
C TYR A 62 6.88 -10.44 -8.67
N HIS A 63 6.39 -11.65 -8.39
CA HIS A 63 5.61 -12.42 -9.38
C HIS A 63 4.28 -11.72 -9.70
N GLN A 64 3.56 -11.29 -8.67
CA GLN A 64 2.29 -10.62 -8.81
C GLN A 64 2.41 -9.33 -9.64
N GLN A 65 3.42 -8.50 -9.40
CA GLN A 65 3.63 -7.27 -10.18
C GLN A 65 4.02 -7.57 -11.62
N ARG A 66 4.87 -8.57 -11.88
CA ARG A 66 5.28 -8.91 -13.24
C ARG A 66 4.15 -9.46 -14.10
N GLU A 67 3.31 -10.30 -13.53
CA GLU A 67 2.23 -10.97 -14.25
C GLU A 67 0.97 -10.11 -14.25
N GLY A 68 0.52 -9.69 -13.07
CA GLY A 68 -0.72 -8.94 -12.91
C GLY A 68 -0.71 -7.57 -13.58
N MET A 69 0.43 -6.87 -13.61
CA MET A 69 0.52 -5.57 -14.30
C MET A 69 0.35 -5.70 -15.81
N ARG A 70 0.94 -6.73 -16.41
CA ARG A 70 0.84 -6.94 -17.86
C ARG A 70 -0.61 -7.20 -18.26
N ASP A 71 -1.27 -8.06 -17.50
CA ASP A 71 -2.66 -8.47 -17.79
C ASP A 71 -3.61 -7.29 -17.53
N ALA A 72 -3.49 -6.62 -16.40
CA ALA A 72 -4.32 -5.48 -16.05
C ALA A 72 -4.20 -4.30 -17.04
N LEU A 73 -2.98 -3.98 -17.52
CA LEU A 73 -2.77 -2.92 -18.51
C LEU A 73 -3.21 -3.30 -19.94
N GLN A 74 -3.46 -4.59 -20.22
CA GLN A 74 -4.12 -5.01 -21.45
C GLN A 74 -5.64 -4.83 -21.38
N GLU A 75 -6.24 -4.99 -20.21
CA GLU A 75 -7.69 -4.90 -19.99
C GLU A 75 -8.15 -3.46 -19.73
N SER A 76 -7.31 -2.63 -19.12
CA SER A 76 -7.63 -1.23 -18.78
C SER A 76 -6.47 -0.29 -19.05
N SER A 77 -6.79 0.98 -19.33
CA SER A 77 -5.79 2.05 -19.43
C SER A 77 -5.27 2.53 -18.06
N THR A 78 -5.91 2.11 -16.96
CA THR A 78 -5.58 2.54 -15.60
C THR A 78 -5.46 1.35 -14.68
N LEU A 79 -4.38 1.32 -13.89
CA LEU A 79 -4.11 0.35 -12.85
C LEU A 79 -3.92 1.01 -11.50
N ILE A 80 -4.54 0.47 -10.45
CA ILE A 80 -4.35 0.86 -9.05
C ILE A 80 -3.79 -0.32 -8.29
N SER A 81 -2.65 -0.15 -7.60
CA SER A 81 -2.19 -1.14 -6.61
C SER A 81 -2.32 -0.59 -5.18
N ASP A 82 -2.51 -1.47 -4.20
CA ASP A 82 -2.53 -1.11 -2.79
C ASP A 82 -1.17 -1.37 -2.10
N TYR A 83 -0.12 -1.42 -2.90
CA TYR A 83 1.28 -1.50 -2.47
C TYR A 83 2.22 -1.10 -3.60
N THR A 84 3.47 -0.71 -3.23
CA THR A 84 4.61 -0.63 -4.16
C THR A 84 5.62 -1.73 -3.85
N PHE A 85 6.56 -1.98 -4.77
CA PHE A 85 7.67 -2.90 -4.51
C PHE A 85 8.61 -2.38 -3.41
N GLN A 86 8.65 -1.06 -3.17
CA GLN A 86 9.43 -0.44 -2.09
C GLN A 86 8.91 -0.79 -0.69
N LYS A 87 7.63 -1.16 -0.56
CA LYS A 87 7.07 -1.65 0.70
C LYS A 87 7.92 -2.78 1.30
N ASP A 88 8.40 -3.70 0.46
CA ASP A 88 9.22 -4.83 0.90
C ASP A 88 10.51 -4.37 1.58
N ARG A 89 11.14 -3.32 1.05
CA ARG A 89 12.35 -2.74 1.63
C ARG A 89 12.07 -2.12 3.00
N LEU A 90 10.99 -1.33 3.13
CA LEU A 90 10.62 -0.67 4.40
C LEU A 90 10.33 -1.68 5.51
N PHE A 91 9.63 -2.77 5.17
CA PHE A 91 9.38 -3.84 6.13
C PHE A 91 10.64 -4.61 6.50
N ALA A 92 11.55 -4.84 5.55
CA ALA A 92 12.81 -5.50 5.85
C ALA A 92 13.69 -4.65 6.77
N GLU A 93 13.76 -3.33 6.58
CA GLU A 93 14.50 -2.40 7.44
C GLU A 93 14.02 -2.44 8.91
N VAL A 94 12.75 -2.71 9.14
CA VAL A 94 12.17 -2.82 10.50
C VAL A 94 12.33 -4.22 11.11
N ASN A 95 12.37 -5.26 10.27
CA ASN A 95 12.24 -6.63 10.76
C ASN A 95 13.53 -7.47 10.67
N LEU A 96 14.53 -7.02 9.90
CA LEU A 96 15.77 -7.76 9.67
C LEU A 96 16.98 -6.96 10.11
N GLU A 97 18.06 -7.67 10.47
CA GLU A 97 19.34 -7.05 10.82
C GLU A 97 20.51 -7.88 10.31
N GLY A 98 21.71 -7.29 10.31
CA GLY A 98 22.96 -7.97 9.96
C GLY A 98 22.94 -8.63 8.58
N ASP A 99 23.47 -9.84 8.51
CA ASP A 99 23.64 -10.59 7.25
C ASP A 99 22.32 -10.88 6.53
N GLU A 100 21.22 -11.08 7.27
CA GLU A 100 19.90 -11.33 6.70
C GLU A 100 19.37 -10.09 5.97
N LEU A 101 19.53 -8.90 6.56
CA LEU A 101 19.14 -7.64 5.93
C LEU A 101 19.98 -7.35 4.69
N GLU A 102 21.31 -7.57 4.76
CA GLU A 102 22.19 -7.37 3.60
C GLU A 102 21.83 -8.32 2.45
N MET A 103 21.60 -9.59 2.74
CA MET A 103 21.18 -10.58 1.74
C MET A 103 19.85 -10.19 1.11
N TYR A 104 18.88 -9.78 1.96
CA TYR A 104 17.58 -9.34 1.50
C TYR A 104 17.69 -8.18 0.51
N PHE A 105 18.48 -7.16 0.82
CA PHE A 105 18.63 -6.00 -0.06
C PHE A 105 19.26 -6.36 -1.41
N ARG A 106 20.22 -7.26 -1.44
CA ARG A 106 20.80 -7.74 -2.71
C ARG A 106 19.76 -8.42 -3.60
N VAL A 107 18.89 -9.25 -3.00
CA VAL A 107 17.81 -9.89 -3.74
C VAL A 107 16.78 -8.85 -4.19
N HIS A 108 16.36 -7.95 -3.29
CA HIS A 108 15.41 -6.88 -3.60
C HIS A 108 15.89 -6.02 -4.76
N GLU A 109 17.14 -5.54 -4.74
CA GLU A 109 17.74 -4.71 -5.79
C GLU A 109 17.74 -5.42 -7.15
N ALA A 110 18.17 -6.68 -7.18
CA ALA A 110 18.19 -7.47 -8.42
C ALA A 110 16.77 -7.68 -9.02
N LEU A 111 15.75 -7.78 -8.18
CA LEU A 111 14.36 -7.94 -8.62
C LEU A 111 13.74 -6.59 -9.01
N ALA A 112 14.05 -5.52 -8.28
CA ALA A 112 13.53 -4.17 -8.49
C ALA A 112 13.81 -3.61 -9.90
N GLU A 113 14.95 -3.97 -10.51
CA GLU A 113 15.29 -3.57 -11.88
C GLU A 113 14.26 -3.96 -12.95
N LYS A 114 13.42 -4.97 -12.63
CA LYS A 114 12.43 -5.54 -13.55
C LYS A 114 11.00 -5.11 -13.22
N ILE A 115 10.83 -4.27 -12.21
CA ILE A 115 9.53 -3.80 -11.73
C ILE A 115 9.23 -2.43 -12.31
N THR A 116 8.00 -2.27 -12.81
CA THR A 116 7.52 -0.98 -13.30
C THR A 116 7.23 -0.04 -12.13
N THR A 117 7.77 1.17 -12.20
CA THR A 117 7.48 2.20 -11.21
C THR A 117 6.13 2.86 -11.46
N PRO A 118 5.37 3.23 -10.42
CA PRO A 118 4.11 3.94 -10.60
C PRO A 118 4.32 5.37 -11.10
N ASP A 119 3.36 5.86 -11.91
CA ASP A 119 3.28 7.25 -12.35
C ASP A 119 3.01 8.20 -11.17
N LEU A 120 2.29 7.71 -10.15
CA LEU A 120 1.99 8.42 -8.89
C LEU A 120 1.97 7.43 -7.73
N ILE A 121 2.53 7.82 -6.59
CA ILE A 121 2.34 7.15 -5.30
C ILE A 121 1.44 8.02 -4.42
N VAL A 122 0.31 7.46 -4.00
CA VAL A 122 -0.59 8.08 -3.02
C VAL A 122 -0.22 7.55 -1.65
N TYR A 123 0.58 8.31 -0.91
CA TYR A 123 0.98 7.96 0.45
C TYR A 123 -0.09 8.39 1.45
N LEU A 124 -0.75 7.42 2.06
CA LEU A 124 -1.72 7.63 3.14
C LEU A 124 -0.98 7.65 4.48
N GLN A 125 -1.11 8.76 5.18
CA GLN A 125 -0.49 8.99 6.49
C GLN A 125 -1.55 8.99 7.58
N ALA A 126 -1.26 8.38 8.73
CA ALA A 126 -2.08 8.46 9.92
C ALA A 126 -1.22 8.29 11.18
N ASP A 127 -1.67 8.83 12.30
CA ASP A 127 -1.03 8.67 13.59
C ASP A 127 -1.14 7.22 14.07
N THR A 128 -0.16 6.76 14.85
CA THR A 128 -0.09 5.37 15.33
C THR A 128 -1.36 4.94 16.06
N ASP A 129 -1.95 5.81 16.88
CA ASP A 129 -3.19 5.52 17.60
C ASP A 129 -4.38 5.29 16.67
N VAL A 130 -4.48 6.08 15.59
CA VAL A 130 -5.51 5.91 14.55
C VAL A 130 -5.31 4.59 13.80
N LEU A 131 -4.06 4.23 13.48
CA LEU A 131 -3.73 2.96 12.84
C LEU A 131 -4.14 1.78 13.72
N MET A 132 -3.78 1.80 15.01
CA MET A 132 -4.13 0.76 15.98
C MET A 132 -5.64 0.61 16.14
N GLN A 133 -6.38 1.72 16.20
CA GLN A 133 -7.83 1.69 16.26
C GLN A 133 -8.44 1.02 15.01
N ARG A 134 -7.95 1.34 13.81
CA ARG A 134 -8.41 0.75 12.55
C ARG A 134 -8.06 -0.73 12.43
N ILE A 135 -6.86 -1.13 12.92
CA ILE A 135 -6.43 -2.53 12.99
C ILE A 135 -7.38 -3.32 13.90
N ALA A 136 -7.68 -2.79 15.10
CA ALA A 136 -8.60 -3.42 16.03
C ALA A 136 -10.04 -3.52 15.46
N GLN A 137 -10.53 -2.49 14.77
CA GLN A 137 -11.86 -2.53 14.12
C GLN A 137 -11.94 -3.57 12.99
N ARG A 138 -10.85 -3.80 12.26
CA ARG A 138 -10.76 -4.80 11.19
C ARG A 138 -10.77 -6.23 11.72
N ASP A 139 -10.27 -6.43 12.94
CA ASP A 139 -10.25 -7.68 13.72
C ASP A 139 -9.72 -8.92 12.97
N ARG A 140 -8.62 -8.80 12.27
CA ARG A 140 -7.94 -9.96 11.68
C ARG A 140 -7.28 -10.81 12.77
N PRO A 141 -7.51 -12.16 12.81
CA PRO A 141 -7.05 -13.00 13.90
C PRO A 141 -5.55 -12.90 14.21
N TYR A 142 -4.69 -12.84 13.18
CA TYR A 142 -3.24 -12.75 13.33
C TYR A 142 -2.75 -11.33 13.70
N GLU A 143 -3.60 -10.30 13.62
CA GLU A 143 -3.27 -8.91 13.99
C GLU A 143 -3.68 -8.56 15.44
N ARG A 144 -4.45 -9.41 16.12
CA ARG A 144 -4.96 -9.13 17.48
C ARG A 144 -3.88 -8.92 18.54
N GLN A 145 -2.68 -9.47 18.32
CA GLN A 145 -1.53 -9.33 19.23
C GLN A 145 -0.50 -8.33 18.69
N MET A 146 -0.89 -7.48 17.72
CA MET A 146 0.03 -6.51 17.13
C MET A 146 0.42 -5.45 18.15
N GLU A 147 1.72 -5.29 18.34
CA GLU A 147 2.28 -4.36 19.31
C GLU A 147 2.26 -2.93 18.77
N VAL A 148 1.91 -1.98 19.64
CA VAL A 148 1.89 -0.54 19.31
C VAL A 148 3.28 -0.07 18.88
N ASP A 149 4.33 -0.51 19.57
CA ASP A 149 5.71 -0.12 19.27
C ASP A 149 6.16 -0.57 17.87
N TYR A 150 5.70 -1.75 17.43
CA TYR A 150 5.97 -2.22 16.07
C TYR A 150 5.31 -1.32 15.02
N ILE A 151 4.05 -0.97 15.20
CA ILE A 151 3.34 -0.08 14.28
C ILE A 151 3.95 1.32 14.32
N ASN A 152 4.35 1.80 15.49
CA ASN A 152 5.03 3.10 15.62
C ASN A 152 6.37 3.12 14.87
N THR A 153 7.21 2.09 15.05
CA THR A 153 8.49 1.99 14.33
C THR A 153 8.27 1.95 12.82
N LEU A 154 7.32 1.14 12.37
CA LEU A 154 6.98 1.03 10.95
C LEU A 154 6.46 2.38 10.41
N ASN A 155 5.62 3.09 11.18
CA ASN A 155 5.08 4.39 10.80
C ASN A 155 6.19 5.44 10.64
N GLN A 156 7.13 5.51 11.58
CA GLN A 156 8.30 6.38 11.49
C GLN A 156 9.17 6.06 10.26
N THR A 157 9.41 4.79 9.98
CA THR A 157 10.16 4.35 8.78
C THR A 157 9.49 4.82 7.50
N TYR A 158 8.17 4.70 7.40
CA TYR A 158 7.40 5.20 6.27
C TYR A 158 7.47 6.72 6.15
N GLU A 159 7.27 7.45 7.23
CA GLU A 159 7.34 8.91 7.25
C GLU A 159 8.72 9.42 6.80
N GLU A 160 9.79 8.85 7.33
CA GLU A 160 11.16 9.20 6.92
C GLU A 160 11.42 8.90 5.45
N HIS A 161 10.97 7.74 4.96
CA HIS A 161 11.13 7.37 3.56
C HIS A 161 10.44 8.36 2.63
N PHE A 162 9.18 8.66 2.89
CA PHE A 162 8.40 9.56 2.03
C PHE A 162 8.78 11.03 2.20
N ALA A 163 9.27 11.46 3.36
CA ALA A 163 9.82 12.80 3.55
C ALA A 163 11.09 13.02 2.71
N ARG A 164 11.99 12.02 2.65
CA ARG A 164 13.21 12.08 1.81
C ARG A 164 12.90 12.08 0.31
N ASN A 165 11.80 11.48 -0.10
CA ASN A 165 11.39 11.32 -1.50
C ASN A 165 10.26 12.27 -1.93
N ALA A 166 9.96 13.31 -1.13
CA ALA A 166 8.85 14.24 -1.39
C ALA A 166 8.95 15.02 -2.71
N ALA A 167 10.13 15.13 -3.31
CA ALA A 167 10.34 15.80 -4.60
C ALA A 167 9.92 14.96 -5.83
N GLY A 168 9.47 13.73 -5.63
CA GLY A 168 9.06 12.81 -6.67
C GLY A 168 7.56 12.87 -6.99
N ASN A 169 7.07 11.82 -7.60
CA ASN A 169 5.66 11.59 -7.93
C ASN A 169 4.85 11.07 -6.72
N VAL A 170 4.91 11.75 -5.59
CA VAL A 170 4.24 11.36 -4.34
C VAL A 170 3.17 12.40 -3.97
N LEU A 171 1.96 11.91 -3.72
CA LEU A 171 0.86 12.67 -3.12
C LEU A 171 0.62 12.18 -1.70
N THR A 172 1.00 12.97 -0.71
CA THR A 172 0.73 12.65 0.70
C THR A 172 -0.66 13.10 1.10
N ILE A 173 -1.43 12.19 1.73
CA ILE A 173 -2.77 12.44 2.25
C ILE A 173 -2.81 12.04 3.73
N ASN A 174 -2.96 13.02 4.63
CA ASN A 174 -3.25 12.73 6.03
C ASN A 174 -4.70 12.22 6.14
N THR A 175 -4.87 11.07 6.79
CA THR A 175 -6.16 10.38 6.90
C THR A 175 -6.68 10.29 8.34
N ASN A 176 -6.10 11.04 9.30
CA ASN A 176 -6.52 10.98 10.69
C ASN A 176 -8.02 11.23 10.87
N GLU A 177 -8.53 12.25 10.20
CA GLU A 177 -9.92 12.69 10.31
C GLU A 177 -10.80 12.21 9.13
N LEU A 178 -10.24 11.45 8.19
CA LEU A 178 -10.98 11.01 7.01
C LEU A 178 -11.66 9.66 7.25
N ASP A 179 -12.94 9.60 6.91
CA ASP A 179 -13.72 8.36 6.81
C ASP A 179 -14.41 8.29 5.44
N TYR A 180 -13.63 7.95 4.42
CA TYR A 180 -14.13 7.84 3.06
C TYR A 180 -15.04 6.62 2.80
N VAL A 181 -15.33 5.81 3.82
CA VAL A 181 -16.31 4.74 3.77
C VAL A 181 -17.70 5.27 4.16
N ARG A 182 -17.78 6.10 5.23
CA ARG A 182 -19.03 6.61 5.78
C ARG A 182 -19.37 7.99 5.27
N HIS A 183 -18.36 8.79 4.87
CA HIS A 183 -18.51 10.17 4.46
C HIS A 183 -18.14 10.35 2.98
N PRO A 184 -19.11 10.40 2.06
CA PRO A 184 -18.87 10.58 0.63
C PRO A 184 -18.00 11.81 0.28
N LYS A 185 -18.14 12.90 1.02
CA LYS A 185 -17.35 14.11 0.83
C LYS A 185 -15.85 13.92 1.06
N ASP A 186 -15.47 13.04 2.00
CA ASP A 186 -14.06 12.70 2.24
C ASP A 186 -13.51 11.94 1.04
N LEU A 187 -14.27 10.98 0.50
CA LEU A 187 -13.91 10.25 -0.71
C LEU A 187 -13.77 11.19 -1.92
N GLU A 188 -14.73 12.08 -2.14
CA GLU A 188 -14.69 13.08 -3.22
C GLU A 188 -13.44 13.97 -3.13
N SER A 189 -13.12 14.45 -1.91
CA SER A 189 -11.92 15.26 -1.67
C SER A 189 -10.64 14.52 -2.01
N VAL A 190 -10.51 13.27 -1.55
CA VAL A 190 -9.35 12.43 -1.85
C VAL A 190 -9.23 12.14 -3.34
N GLN A 191 -10.35 11.79 -3.98
CA GLN A 191 -10.44 11.51 -5.40
C GLN A 191 -10.04 12.72 -6.26
N GLN A 192 -10.50 13.91 -5.90
CA GLN A 192 -10.15 15.15 -6.60
C GLN A 192 -8.65 15.43 -6.51
N ARG A 193 -8.04 15.27 -5.34
CA ARG A 193 -6.60 15.43 -5.15
C ARG A 193 -5.78 14.46 -6.00
N ILE A 194 -6.19 13.19 -6.06
CA ILE A 194 -5.55 12.17 -6.90
C ILE A 194 -5.68 12.52 -8.37
N ARG A 195 -6.88 12.89 -8.84
CA ARG A 195 -7.11 13.29 -10.23
C ARG A 195 -6.27 14.52 -10.62
N GLN A 196 -6.15 15.49 -9.73
CA GLN A 196 -5.32 16.67 -9.94
C GLN A 196 -3.83 16.29 -10.05
N ALA A 197 -3.32 15.42 -9.16
CA ALA A 197 -1.95 14.95 -9.21
C ALA A 197 -1.64 14.16 -10.49
N LEU A 198 -2.60 13.38 -10.99
CA LEU A 198 -2.53 12.64 -12.26
C LEU A 198 -2.83 13.52 -13.49
N LYS A 199 -3.12 14.81 -13.32
CA LYS A 199 -3.52 15.75 -14.37
C LYS A 199 -4.74 15.29 -15.18
N LEU A 200 -5.65 14.57 -14.54
CA LEU A 200 -6.92 14.13 -15.11
C LEU A 200 -7.98 15.23 -14.98
N ALA A 201 -8.97 15.22 -15.88
CA ALA A 201 -10.13 16.10 -15.76
C ALA A 201 -10.86 15.87 -14.42
N PRO A 202 -11.50 16.92 -13.84
CA PRO A 202 -12.35 16.74 -12.67
C PRO A 202 -13.40 15.64 -12.90
N PHE A 203 -13.71 14.89 -11.86
CA PHE A 203 -14.80 13.93 -11.93
C PHE A 203 -16.12 14.66 -12.11
N GLN A 204 -16.86 14.31 -13.15
CA GLN A 204 -18.24 14.77 -13.35
C GLN A 204 -19.13 13.54 -13.15
N GLU A 205 -19.99 13.57 -12.14
CA GLU A 205 -21.09 12.60 -12.09
C GLU A 205 -21.90 12.73 -13.37
N SER A 206 -22.15 11.61 -14.05
CA SER A 206 -23.13 11.61 -15.14
C SER A 206 -24.47 12.01 -14.57
N LEU A 207 -25.02 13.14 -15.03
CA LEU A 207 -26.37 13.52 -14.70
C LEU A 207 -27.31 12.35 -15.05
N PRO A 208 -28.27 11.98 -14.19
CA PRO A 208 -29.28 11.00 -14.56
C PRO A 208 -29.94 11.49 -15.85
N ILE A 209 -29.86 10.68 -16.90
CA ILE A 209 -30.61 10.97 -18.12
C ILE A 209 -32.05 10.59 -17.81
N ASP A 210 -32.87 11.58 -17.51
CA ASP A 210 -34.32 11.41 -17.43
C ASP A 210 -34.82 11.10 -18.86
N TYR A 211 -35.30 9.87 -19.06
CA TYR A 211 -36.06 9.45 -20.25
C TYR A 211 -37.54 9.61 -20.01
#